data_4d6dff999faea03edbb2287e67553aa3
#
_entry.id   4d6dff999faea03edbb2287e67553aa3
#
_cell.length_a   1.000
_cell.length_b   1.000
_cell.length_c   1.000
_cell.angle_alpha   90.00
_cell.angle_beta   90.00
_cell.angle_gamma   90.00
#
_symmetry.space_group_name_H-M   'P 1'
#
loop_
_entity.id
_entity.type
_entity.pdbx_description
1 polymer ?
#
loop_
_entity_poly.entity_id
_entity_poly.type
_entity_poly.pdbx_seq_one_letter_code
_entity_poly.pdbx_strand_id
1 'polypeptide(L)'
;MKTKIQEIRNNSITNMTKKCLQIATILLLSFTSIQAQDKKAKDLLNEVTTKIKSYDNIVIDFKYSLNNAKENINQDSKGNVTMKGNQYVLNFMGVTKIFDGQKTYTINPEDEEVTISKVNEKDDNAITPSKMLTFFNSGYKYNMDIVQNVKGRKIQYIKLVPTSGKDQRKEILLGIDVQTKHIYNLIETGKNGTKTTLTVNSFKTNQPLSKNQFTFVASKYPKYYINKLD
;
A
#
# COMPACT_ATOMS: atom_id res chain seq x y z
N MET A 1 -70.52 20.72 1.02
CA MET A 1 -69.48 20.46 2.04
C MET A 1 -68.60 19.21 1.75
N LYS A 2 -69.15 18.12 1.23
CA LYS A 2 -68.41 16.86 0.92
C LYS A 2 -67.35 17.04 -0.21
N THR A 3 -67.61 17.86 -1.24
CA THR A 3 -66.71 18.06 -2.41
C THR A 3 -65.38 18.76 -2.03
N LYS A 4 -65.42 19.74 -1.13
CA LYS A 4 -64.23 20.50 -0.68
C LYS A 4 -63.26 19.69 0.16
N ILE A 5 -63.79 18.72 0.94
CA ILE A 5 -62.99 17.79 1.77
C ILE A 5 -62.28 16.77 0.87
N GLN A 6 -62.89 16.33 -0.21
CA GLN A 6 -62.32 15.39 -1.15
C GLN A 6 -61.15 16.02 -1.94
N GLU A 7 -61.26 17.30 -2.30
CA GLU A 7 -60.24 18.05 -3.04
C GLU A 7 -59.01 18.32 -2.16
N ILE A 8 -59.21 18.66 -0.89
CA ILE A 8 -58.08 18.82 0.08
C ILE A 8 -57.33 17.50 0.33
N ARG A 9 -58.06 16.39 0.40
CA ARG A 9 -57.49 15.07 0.59
C ARG A 9 -56.67 14.59 -0.63
N ASN A 10 -57.16 14.86 -1.82
CA ASN A 10 -56.47 14.54 -3.05
C ASN A 10 -55.20 15.39 -3.25
N ASN A 11 -55.25 16.68 -2.94
CA ASN A 11 -54.06 17.56 -2.97
C ASN A 11 -52.99 17.17 -1.95
N SER A 12 -53.41 16.73 -0.73
CA SER A 12 -52.51 16.23 0.29
C SER A 12 -51.79 14.93 -0.15
N ILE A 13 -52.53 13.97 -0.75
CA ILE A 13 -51.98 12.72 -1.24
C ILE A 13 -51.00 12.97 -2.40
N THR A 14 -51.35 13.86 -3.35
CA THR A 14 -50.50 14.21 -4.49
C THR A 14 -49.21 14.92 -4.04
N ASN A 15 -49.27 15.75 -3.02
CA ASN A 15 -48.07 16.38 -2.46
C ASN A 15 -47.18 15.40 -1.67
N MET A 16 -47.79 14.45 -0.98
CA MET A 16 -47.05 13.39 -0.27
C MET A 16 -46.35 12.43 -1.25
N THR A 17 -47.03 12.03 -2.33
CA THR A 17 -46.40 11.19 -3.37
C THR A 17 -45.29 11.90 -4.11
N LYS A 18 -45.42 13.20 -4.40
CA LYS A 18 -44.34 14.02 -5.01
C LYS A 18 -43.11 14.11 -4.09
N LYS A 19 -43.32 14.32 -2.76
CA LYS A 19 -42.25 14.37 -1.77
C LYS A 19 -41.55 13.00 -1.63
N CYS A 20 -42.32 11.90 -1.59
CA CYS A 20 -41.74 10.55 -1.57
C CYS A 20 -40.92 10.22 -2.84
N LEU A 21 -41.40 10.66 -4.01
CA LEU A 21 -40.70 10.48 -5.28
C LEU A 21 -39.39 11.30 -5.32
N GLN A 22 -39.40 12.52 -4.82
CA GLN A 22 -38.20 13.37 -4.73
C GLN A 22 -37.15 12.76 -3.76
N ILE A 23 -37.58 12.24 -2.61
CA ILE A 23 -36.67 11.57 -1.65
C ILE A 23 -36.10 10.30 -2.28
N ALA A 24 -36.90 9.50 -2.96
CA ALA A 24 -36.43 8.30 -3.66
C ALA A 24 -35.40 8.61 -4.76
N THR A 25 -35.61 9.72 -5.51
CA THR A 25 -34.67 10.15 -6.55
C THR A 25 -33.33 10.63 -5.95
N ILE A 26 -33.35 11.33 -4.82
CA ILE A 26 -32.13 11.77 -4.12
C ILE A 26 -31.35 10.57 -3.55
N LEU A 27 -32.03 9.56 -3.01
CA LEU A 27 -31.42 8.32 -2.56
C LEU A 27 -30.75 7.53 -3.70
N LEU A 28 -31.38 7.43 -4.86
CA LEU A 28 -30.82 6.73 -6.03
C LEU A 28 -29.55 7.42 -6.58
N LEU A 29 -29.48 8.75 -6.54
CA LEU A 29 -28.32 9.52 -6.99
C LEU A 29 -27.11 9.37 -6.05
N SER A 30 -27.32 9.08 -4.75
CA SER A 30 -26.24 8.88 -3.80
C SER A 30 -25.49 7.54 -3.96
N PHE A 31 -26.16 6.49 -4.45
CA PHE A 31 -25.53 5.18 -4.69
C PHE A 31 -24.56 5.18 -5.88
N THR A 32 -24.78 5.98 -6.90
CA THR A 32 -23.92 6.06 -8.08
C THR A 32 -22.56 6.72 -7.78
N SER A 33 -22.50 7.61 -6.79
CA SER A 33 -21.29 8.32 -6.42
C SER A 33 -20.26 7.43 -5.73
N ILE A 34 -20.69 6.44 -4.94
CA ILE A 34 -19.80 5.52 -4.19
C ILE A 34 -19.12 4.57 -5.18
N GLN A 35 -19.86 3.98 -6.10
CA GLN A 35 -19.29 3.07 -7.12
C GLN A 35 -18.29 3.76 -8.06
N ALA A 36 -18.53 5.05 -8.36
CA ALA A 36 -17.63 5.84 -9.21
C ALA A 36 -16.28 6.15 -8.49
N GLN A 37 -16.30 6.34 -7.17
CA GLN A 37 -15.07 6.55 -6.40
C GLN A 37 -14.23 5.29 -6.29
N ASP A 38 -14.85 4.13 -6.05
CA ASP A 38 -14.16 2.84 -6.01
C ASP A 38 -13.51 2.51 -7.35
N LYS A 39 -14.21 2.79 -8.46
CA LYS A 39 -13.67 2.59 -9.81
C LYS A 39 -12.45 3.49 -10.06
N LYS A 40 -12.53 4.79 -9.76
CA LYS A 40 -11.41 5.73 -9.94
C LYS A 40 -10.19 5.32 -9.12
N ALA A 41 -10.40 4.87 -7.88
CA ALA A 41 -9.32 4.37 -7.02
C ALA A 41 -8.65 3.14 -7.65
N LYS A 42 -9.43 2.19 -8.13
CA LYS A 42 -8.93 0.97 -8.77
C LYS A 42 -8.18 1.30 -10.08
N ASP A 43 -8.70 2.21 -10.89
CA ASP A 43 -8.06 2.63 -12.14
C ASP A 43 -6.68 3.26 -11.85
N LEU A 44 -6.58 4.15 -10.86
CA LEU A 44 -5.31 4.74 -10.45
C LEU A 44 -4.31 3.68 -9.91
N LEU A 45 -4.77 2.70 -9.14
CA LEU A 45 -3.94 1.59 -8.66
C LEU A 45 -3.44 0.71 -9.81
N ASN A 46 -4.25 0.49 -10.83
CA ASN A 46 -3.86 -0.22 -12.04
C ASN A 46 -2.78 0.54 -12.83
N GLU A 47 -2.91 1.88 -12.93
CA GLU A 47 -1.88 2.73 -13.55
C GLU A 47 -0.55 2.61 -12.80
N VAL A 48 -0.57 2.65 -11.45
CA VAL A 48 0.63 2.44 -10.60
C VAL A 48 1.24 1.07 -10.87
N THR A 49 0.44 0.02 -10.87
CA THR A 49 0.91 -1.35 -11.12
C THR A 49 1.54 -1.49 -12.50
N THR A 50 0.91 -0.93 -13.53
CA THR A 50 1.41 -0.94 -14.91
C THR A 50 2.74 -0.18 -14.99
N LYS A 51 2.82 0.97 -14.32
CA LYS A 51 4.03 1.79 -14.29
C LYS A 51 5.20 1.05 -13.61
N ILE A 52 4.96 0.43 -12.45
CA ILE A 52 5.96 -0.36 -11.73
C ILE A 52 6.48 -1.51 -12.60
N LYS A 53 5.60 -2.23 -13.28
CA LYS A 53 5.95 -3.36 -14.16
C LYS A 53 6.71 -2.96 -15.42
N SER A 54 6.68 -1.69 -15.81
CA SER A 54 7.36 -1.18 -17.01
C SER A 54 8.85 -0.93 -16.81
N TYR A 55 9.35 -1.00 -15.58
CA TYR A 55 10.76 -0.72 -15.26
C TYR A 55 11.60 -1.99 -15.21
N ASP A 56 12.81 -1.92 -15.78
CA ASP A 56 13.80 -3.01 -15.67
C ASP A 56 14.27 -3.22 -14.25
N ASN A 57 14.48 -2.11 -13.54
CA ASN A 57 14.83 -2.11 -12.13
C ASN A 57 14.33 -0.84 -11.43
N ILE A 58 14.22 -0.94 -10.12
CA ILE A 58 13.75 0.13 -9.25
C ILE A 58 14.71 0.24 -8.07
N VAL A 59 15.12 1.47 -7.74
CA VAL A 59 15.93 1.80 -6.56
C VAL A 59 15.14 2.80 -5.72
N ILE A 60 14.86 2.44 -4.47
CA ILE A 60 14.09 3.27 -3.53
C ILE A 60 14.90 3.53 -2.28
N ASP A 61 14.98 4.80 -1.88
CA ASP A 61 15.36 5.20 -0.52
C ASP A 61 14.09 5.59 0.22
N PHE A 62 13.93 5.10 1.44
CA PHE A 62 12.72 5.34 2.22
C PHE A 62 13.01 5.67 3.69
N LYS A 63 12.07 6.36 4.31
CA LYS A 63 11.96 6.51 5.76
C LYS A 63 10.82 5.63 6.26
N TYR A 64 11.06 4.94 7.36
CA TYR A 64 10.09 4.19 8.12
C TYR A 64 9.88 4.86 9.48
N SER A 65 8.63 5.00 9.91
CA SER A 65 8.26 5.52 11.22
C SER A 65 7.21 4.60 11.84
N LEU A 66 7.42 4.20 13.08
CA LEU A 66 6.49 3.44 13.89
C LEU A 66 6.08 4.29 15.09
N ASN A 67 4.79 4.52 15.27
CA ASN A 67 4.25 5.28 16.37
C ASN A 67 3.08 4.54 17.03
N ASN A 68 3.12 4.43 18.35
CA ASN A 68 2.00 3.98 19.16
C ASN A 68 1.97 4.80 20.45
N ALA A 69 1.07 5.78 20.50
CA ALA A 69 0.96 6.68 21.65
C ALA A 69 0.53 5.96 22.95
N LYS A 70 -0.21 4.86 22.85
CA LYS A 70 -0.64 4.09 24.03
C LYS A 70 0.53 3.34 24.68
N GLU A 71 1.44 2.82 23.85
CA GLU A 71 2.61 2.07 24.28
C GLU A 71 3.86 2.94 24.39
N ASN A 72 3.73 4.25 24.20
CA ASN A 72 4.83 5.22 24.18
C ASN A 72 5.97 4.83 23.21
N ILE A 73 5.59 4.25 22.06
CA ILE A 73 6.55 3.86 21.01
C ILE A 73 6.62 4.98 19.98
N ASN A 74 7.84 5.44 19.71
CA ASN A 74 8.14 6.35 18.61
C ASN A 74 9.52 6.00 18.04
N GLN A 75 9.54 5.33 16.90
CA GLN A 75 10.74 4.82 16.26
C GLN A 75 10.82 5.26 14.80
N ASP A 76 11.96 5.81 14.44
CA ASP A 76 12.29 6.19 13.07
C ASP A 76 13.48 5.39 12.56
N SER A 77 13.42 4.95 11.31
CA SER A 77 14.50 4.25 10.60
C SER A 77 14.55 4.67 9.15
N LYS A 78 15.70 4.46 8.51
CA LYS A 78 15.87 4.65 7.09
C LYS A 78 16.28 3.33 6.45
N GLY A 79 15.92 3.15 5.19
CA GLY A 79 16.31 1.98 4.44
C GLY A 79 16.40 2.29 2.95
N ASN A 80 16.95 1.35 2.22
CA ASN A 80 16.94 1.38 0.77
C ASN A 80 16.69 -0.02 0.21
N VAL A 81 16.14 -0.08 -0.98
CA VAL A 81 15.93 -1.33 -1.69
C VAL A 81 16.24 -1.13 -3.17
N THR A 82 16.95 -2.10 -3.73
CA THR A 82 17.16 -2.25 -5.18
C THR A 82 16.46 -3.52 -5.63
N MET A 83 15.65 -3.43 -6.69
CA MET A 83 14.86 -4.55 -7.20
C MET A 83 15.03 -4.68 -8.71
N LYS A 84 15.07 -5.93 -9.21
CA LYS A 84 15.01 -6.27 -10.63
C LYS A 84 14.27 -7.60 -10.81
N GLY A 85 13.12 -7.57 -11.49
CA GLY A 85 12.26 -8.74 -11.56
C GLY A 85 11.84 -9.20 -10.17
N ASN A 86 12.15 -10.45 -9.82
CA ASN A 86 11.92 -11.01 -8.49
C ASN A 86 13.12 -10.85 -7.54
N GLN A 87 14.30 -10.42 -8.02
CA GLN A 87 15.50 -10.23 -7.22
C GLN A 87 15.48 -8.91 -6.47
N TYR A 88 16.07 -8.88 -5.28
CA TYR A 88 16.23 -7.63 -4.51
C TYR A 88 17.42 -7.65 -3.56
N VAL A 89 17.88 -6.44 -3.22
CA VAL A 89 18.72 -6.15 -2.06
C VAL A 89 18.02 -5.10 -1.23
N LEU A 90 17.72 -5.43 0.02
CA LEU A 90 17.10 -4.54 1.00
C LEU A 90 18.07 -4.30 2.15
N ASN A 91 18.38 -3.04 2.43
CA ASN A 91 19.11 -2.62 3.63
C ASN A 91 18.13 -1.89 4.54
N PHE A 92 17.88 -2.45 5.71
CA PHE A 92 16.93 -1.88 6.67
C PHE A 92 17.24 -2.34 8.10
N MET A 93 17.22 -1.40 9.05
CA MET A 93 17.48 -1.66 10.48
C MET A 93 18.77 -2.44 10.74
N GLY A 94 19.88 -2.07 10.10
CA GLY A 94 21.17 -2.73 10.28
C GLY A 94 21.34 -4.06 9.54
N VAL A 95 20.26 -4.62 9.00
CA VAL A 95 20.27 -5.92 8.32
C VAL A 95 20.25 -5.73 6.80
N THR A 96 21.03 -6.54 6.07
CA THR A 96 20.95 -6.65 4.61
C THR A 96 20.27 -7.95 4.23
N LYS A 97 19.22 -7.86 3.41
CA LYS A 97 18.59 -9.03 2.77
C LYS A 97 18.87 -9.02 1.28
N ILE A 98 19.42 -10.11 0.78
CA ILE A 98 19.62 -10.35 -0.65
C ILE A 98 18.73 -11.51 -1.08
N PHE A 99 17.92 -11.32 -2.10
CA PHE A 99 17.20 -12.41 -2.76
C PHE A 99 17.71 -12.52 -4.19
N ASP A 100 18.31 -13.66 -4.52
CA ASP A 100 18.92 -13.91 -5.82
C ASP A 100 17.96 -14.48 -6.87
N GLY A 101 16.69 -14.68 -6.49
CA GLY A 101 15.65 -15.32 -7.30
C GLY A 101 15.32 -16.75 -6.84
N GLN A 102 16.14 -17.35 -5.97
CA GLN A 102 15.98 -18.71 -5.43
C GLN A 102 16.13 -18.76 -3.90
N LYS A 103 17.12 -18.04 -3.37
CA LYS A 103 17.47 -18.03 -1.96
C LYS A 103 17.46 -16.62 -1.40
N THR A 104 17.12 -16.52 -0.13
CA THR A 104 17.31 -15.31 0.66
C THR A 104 18.53 -15.45 1.54
N TYR A 105 19.40 -14.45 1.50
CA TYR A 105 20.55 -14.29 2.37
C TYR A 105 20.28 -13.12 3.31
N THR A 106 20.13 -13.39 4.60
CA THR A 106 19.94 -12.36 5.62
C THR A 106 21.25 -12.18 6.33
N ILE A 107 21.88 -11.03 6.16
CA ILE A 107 23.17 -10.67 6.74
C ILE A 107 22.91 -9.77 7.92
N ASN A 108 23.23 -10.22 9.12
CA ASN A 108 23.16 -9.47 10.36
C ASN A 108 24.57 -9.16 10.85
N PRO A 109 25.08 -7.93 10.70
CA PRO A 109 26.40 -7.56 11.14
C PRO A 109 26.56 -7.52 12.68
N GLU A 110 25.49 -7.26 13.43
CA GLU A 110 25.50 -7.20 14.89
C GLU A 110 25.81 -8.59 15.49
N ASP A 111 25.21 -9.63 14.92
CA ASP A 111 25.39 -11.02 15.36
C ASP A 111 26.53 -11.74 14.61
N GLU A 112 27.18 -11.07 13.64
CA GLU A 112 28.14 -11.69 12.71
C GLU A 112 27.59 -12.98 12.08
N GLU A 113 26.30 -12.97 11.69
CA GLU A 113 25.58 -14.12 11.12
C GLU A 113 25.08 -13.84 9.71
N VAL A 114 25.12 -14.88 8.86
CA VAL A 114 24.41 -14.95 7.60
C VAL A 114 23.46 -16.14 7.62
N THR A 115 22.18 -15.88 7.61
CA THR A 115 21.15 -16.90 7.46
C THR A 115 20.81 -17.07 5.99
N ILE A 116 20.90 -18.31 5.47
CA ILE A 116 20.55 -18.68 4.09
C ILE A 116 19.27 -19.53 4.16
N SER A 117 18.20 -19.09 3.50
CA SER A 117 16.94 -19.83 3.41
C SER A 117 16.47 -19.96 1.96
N LYS A 118 15.90 -21.12 1.61
CA LYS A 118 15.16 -21.27 0.37
C LYS A 118 13.80 -20.56 0.49
N VAL A 119 13.42 -19.84 -0.53
CA VAL A 119 12.06 -19.29 -0.57
C VAL A 119 11.10 -20.40 -0.95
N ASN A 120 10.14 -20.66 -0.10
CA ASN A 120 9.01 -21.49 -0.47
C ASN A 120 8.13 -20.64 -1.41
N GLU A 121 8.17 -20.91 -2.71
CA GLU A 121 7.35 -20.18 -3.70
C GLU A 121 5.86 -20.28 -3.43
N LYS A 122 5.43 -21.26 -2.64
CA LYS A 122 4.04 -21.46 -2.19
C LYS A 122 3.68 -20.64 -0.96
N ASP A 123 4.65 -19.94 -0.35
CA ASP A 123 4.35 -19.04 0.77
C ASP A 123 3.89 -17.69 0.25
N ASP A 124 2.57 -17.59 0.04
CA ASP A 124 1.93 -16.31 -0.32
C ASP A 124 2.11 -15.22 0.74
N ASN A 125 2.53 -15.60 1.95
CA ASN A 125 2.76 -14.67 3.07
C ASN A 125 4.16 -14.07 3.06
N ALA A 126 5.10 -14.57 2.24
CA ALA A 126 6.42 -13.96 2.13
C ALA A 126 6.30 -12.53 1.56
N ILE A 127 6.50 -11.54 2.44
CA ILE A 127 6.51 -10.12 2.07
C ILE A 127 7.85 -9.82 1.41
N THR A 128 7.87 -9.79 0.09
CA THR A 128 9.03 -9.32 -0.68
C THR A 128 8.87 -7.84 -1.03
N PRO A 129 9.96 -7.07 -1.20
CA PRO A 129 9.86 -5.69 -1.64
C PRO A 129 9.06 -5.50 -2.93
N SER A 130 9.14 -6.44 -3.87
CA SER A 130 8.34 -6.43 -5.10
C SER A 130 6.85 -6.59 -4.83
N LYS A 131 6.46 -7.50 -3.92
CA LYS A 131 5.06 -7.65 -3.49
C LYS A 131 4.57 -6.40 -2.74
N MET A 132 5.43 -5.73 -1.98
CA MET A 132 5.07 -4.49 -1.26
C MET A 132 4.69 -3.34 -2.20
N LEU A 133 5.19 -3.30 -3.44
CA LEU A 133 4.81 -2.28 -4.42
C LEU A 133 3.48 -2.57 -5.12
N THR A 134 2.91 -3.76 -4.95
CA THR A 134 1.67 -4.20 -5.62
C THR A 134 0.68 -4.90 -4.69
N PHE A 135 0.92 -4.85 -3.36
CA PHE A 135 0.11 -5.52 -2.34
C PHE A 135 -1.38 -5.14 -2.40
N PHE A 136 -1.66 -3.94 -2.87
CA PHE A 136 -3.00 -3.36 -2.96
C PHE A 136 -3.87 -3.97 -4.08
N ASN A 137 -3.32 -4.82 -4.95
CA ASN A 137 -4.07 -5.39 -6.07
C ASN A 137 -5.21 -6.35 -5.63
N SER A 138 -5.14 -6.88 -4.42
CA SER A 138 -6.16 -7.77 -3.86
C SER A 138 -6.27 -7.63 -2.34
N GLY A 139 -7.39 -8.09 -1.79
CA GLY A 139 -7.59 -8.13 -0.34
C GLY A 139 -8.12 -6.84 0.29
N TYR A 140 -8.47 -5.81 -0.51
CA TYR A 140 -8.93 -4.52 -0.02
C TYR A 140 -10.18 -4.02 -0.74
N LYS A 141 -10.98 -3.24 -0.01
CA LYS A 141 -11.92 -2.26 -0.58
C LYS A 141 -11.18 -0.94 -0.76
N TYR A 142 -11.45 -0.24 -1.87
CA TYR A 142 -10.76 0.99 -2.24
C TYR A 142 -11.70 2.18 -2.17
N ASN A 143 -11.23 3.30 -1.67
CA ASN A 143 -11.94 4.58 -1.76
C ASN A 143 -10.93 5.67 -2.09
N MET A 144 -11.31 6.56 -3.02
CA MET A 144 -10.56 7.82 -3.18
C MET A 144 -10.63 8.60 -1.87
N ASP A 145 -9.49 9.13 -1.44
CA ASP A 145 -9.37 9.94 -0.24
C ASP A 145 -8.85 11.35 -0.60
N ILE A 146 -8.29 12.06 0.36
CA ILE A 146 -7.80 13.43 0.17
C ILE A 146 -6.71 13.56 -0.89
N VAL A 147 -6.61 14.76 -1.44
CA VAL A 147 -5.47 15.19 -2.25
C VAL A 147 -4.63 16.16 -1.43
N GLN A 148 -3.32 15.96 -1.39
CA GLN A 148 -2.39 16.87 -0.72
C GLN A 148 -1.36 17.41 -1.72
N ASN A 149 -0.95 18.67 -1.54
CA ASN A 149 0.21 19.21 -2.23
C ASN A 149 1.42 19.09 -1.31
N VAL A 150 2.41 18.30 -1.70
CA VAL A 150 3.63 18.06 -0.93
C VAL A 150 4.83 18.54 -1.75
N LYS A 151 5.41 19.66 -1.37
CA LYS A 151 6.57 20.25 -2.06
C LYS A 151 6.34 20.40 -3.57
N GLY A 152 5.17 20.92 -3.95
CA GLY A 152 4.78 21.13 -5.36
C GLY A 152 4.26 19.89 -6.08
N ARG A 153 4.27 18.71 -5.46
CA ARG A 153 3.73 17.47 -6.03
C ARG A 153 2.31 17.23 -5.53
N LYS A 154 1.41 16.89 -6.45
CA LYS A 154 0.03 16.52 -6.15
C LYS A 154 -0.04 15.04 -5.77
N ILE A 155 -0.28 14.76 -4.49
CA ILE A 155 -0.38 13.40 -3.95
C ILE A 155 -1.85 13.08 -3.73
N GLN A 156 -2.36 12.08 -4.47
CA GLN A 156 -3.69 11.51 -4.27
C GLN A 156 -3.60 10.36 -3.29
N TYR A 157 -4.38 10.42 -2.23
CA TYR A 157 -4.50 9.29 -1.30
C TYR A 157 -5.64 8.37 -1.72
N ILE A 158 -5.40 7.08 -1.57
CA ILE A 158 -6.40 6.03 -1.68
C ILE A 158 -6.45 5.33 -0.33
N LYS A 159 -7.66 5.25 0.24
CA LYS A 159 -7.92 4.46 1.43
C LYS A 159 -8.16 3.01 1.03
N LEU A 160 -7.41 2.11 1.64
CA LEU A 160 -7.51 0.67 1.50
C LEU A 160 -8.02 0.10 2.82
N VAL A 161 -9.15 -0.60 2.78
CA VAL A 161 -9.72 -1.28 3.95
C VAL A 161 -9.64 -2.78 3.72
N PRO A 162 -8.93 -3.53 4.59
CA PRO A 162 -8.83 -4.98 4.43
C PRO A 162 -10.20 -5.65 4.41
N THR A 163 -10.38 -6.62 3.51
CA THR A 163 -11.63 -7.39 3.40
C THR A 163 -11.68 -8.56 4.39
N SER A 164 -10.52 -9.01 4.88
CA SER A 164 -10.43 -10.08 5.87
C SER A 164 -10.64 -9.53 7.29
N GLY A 165 -11.59 -10.09 8.03
CA GLY A 165 -11.81 -9.74 9.45
C GLY A 165 -10.62 -10.12 10.36
N LYS A 166 -9.77 -11.05 9.93
CA LYS A 166 -8.56 -11.50 10.65
C LYS A 166 -7.38 -10.54 10.51
N ASP A 167 -7.41 -9.63 9.53
CA ASP A 167 -6.36 -8.64 9.33
C ASP A 167 -6.30 -7.70 10.54
N GLN A 168 -5.10 -7.51 11.09
CA GLN A 168 -4.87 -6.60 12.23
C GLN A 168 -4.82 -5.13 11.83
N ARG A 169 -4.76 -4.84 10.54
CA ARG A 169 -4.82 -3.48 10.00
C ARG A 169 -6.26 -2.99 9.98
N LYS A 170 -6.49 -1.78 10.42
CA LYS A 170 -7.76 -1.09 10.32
C LYS A 170 -7.95 -0.51 8.92
N GLU A 171 -6.91 0.18 8.45
CA GLU A 171 -6.88 0.84 7.15
C GLU A 171 -5.44 1.16 6.74
N ILE A 172 -5.25 1.37 5.45
CA ILE A 172 -4.02 1.90 4.87
C ILE A 172 -4.38 3.11 3.99
N LEU A 173 -3.67 4.21 4.17
CA LEU A 173 -3.68 5.34 3.24
C LEU A 173 -2.46 5.23 2.34
N LEU A 174 -2.69 5.01 1.05
CA LEU A 174 -1.66 4.93 0.03
C LEU A 174 -1.62 6.23 -0.75
N GLY A 175 -0.54 7.01 -0.56
CA GLY A 175 -0.29 8.25 -1.27
C GLY A 175 0.41 7.99 -2.59
N ILE A 176 -0.17 8.48 -3.69
CA ILE A 176 0.31 8.31 -5.06
C ILE A 176 0.58 9.68 -5.66
N ASP A 177 1.78 9.89 -6.18
CA ASP A 177 2.10 11.05 -6.99
C ASP A 177 1.33 10.97 -8.32
N VAL A 178 0.41 11.91 -8.54
CA VAL A 178 -0.51 11.88 -9.68
C VAL A 178 0.22 11.99 -11.01
N GLN A 179 1.37 12.68 -11.05
CA GLN A 179 2.14 12.91 -12.26
C GLN A 179 3.00 11.69 -12.63
N THR A 180 3.74 11.17 -11.66
CA THR A 180 4.70 10.07 -11.92
C THR A 180 4.06 8.69 -11.79
N LYS A 181 2.93 8.57 -11.11
CA LYS A 181 2.26 7.32 -10.71
C LYS A 181 3.12 6.48 -9.76
N HIS A 182 4.09 7.09 -9.10
CA HIS A 182 4.88 6.43 -8.08
C HIS A 182 4.19 6.51 -6.72
N ILE A 183 4.40 5.50 -5.90
CA ILE A 183 4.02 5.54 -4.49
C ILE A 183 4.88 6.60 -3.79
N TYR A 184 4.23 7.53 -3.14
CA TYR A 184 4.86 8.56 -2.32
C TYR A 184 5.03 8.08 -0.88
N ASN A 185 3.94 7.59 -0.28
CA ASN A 185 3.98 7.03 1.06
C ASN A 185 2.86 6.00 1.27
N LEU A 186 3.04 5.20 2.32
CA LEU A 186 2.07 4.27 2.85
C LEU A 186 1.91 4.57 4.33
N ILE A 187 0.68 4.77 4.79
CA ILE A 187 0.35 5.01 6.19
C ILE A 187 -0.63 3.91 6.63
N GLU A 188 -0.13 2.97 7.39
CA GLU A 188 -0.92 1.88 7.96
C GLU A 188 -1.38 2.25 9.38
N THR A 189 -2.65 1.99 9.68
CA THR A 189 -3.21 2.11 11.02
C THR A 189 -3.68 0.75 11.48
N GLY A 190 -3.10 0.23 12.55
CA GLY A 190 -3.49 -1.00 13.20
C GLY A 190 -4.75 -0.84 14.04
N LYS A 191 -5.46 -1.94 14.29
CA LYS A 191 -6.64 -1.97 15.21
C LYS A 191 -6.27 -1.62 16.66
N ASN A 192 -5.02 -1.85 17.05
CA ASN A 192 -4.46 -1.48 18.35
C ASN A 192 -4.05 -0.01 18.45
N GLY A 193 -4.20 0.77 17.38
CA GLY A 193 -3.82 2.19 17.32
C GLY A 193 -2.36 2.43 16.88
N THR A 194 -1.59 1.39 16.62
CA THR A 194 -0.24 1.54 16.05
C THR A 194 -0.33 2.16 14.66
N LYS A 195 0.50 3.15 14.38
CA LYS A 195 0.62 3.80 13.09
C LYS A 195 2.01 3.57 12.51
N THR A 196 2.08 2.91 11.38
CA THR A 196 3.31 2.70 10.61
C THR A 196 3.28 3.59 9.38
N THR A 197 4.35 4.35 9.15
CA THR A 197 4.47 5.21 7.96
C THR A 197 5.75 4.86 7.22
N LEU A 198 5.63 4.51 5.95
CA LEU A 198 6.75 4.38 5.02
C LEU A 198 6.67 5.52 4.02
N THR A 199 7.70 6.37 3.97
CA THR A 199 7.76 7.49 3.04
C THR A 199 8.91 7.29 2.06
N VAL A 200 8.62 7.36 0.76
CA VAL A 200 9.61 7.28 -0.30
C VAL A 200 10.32 8.62 -0.44
N ASN A 201 11.61 8.64 -0.16
CA ASN A 201 12.47 9.82 -0.28
C ASN A 201 13.05 9.96 -1.69
N SER A 202 13.38 8.82 -2.32
CA SER A 202 13.94 8.75 -3.67
C SER A 202 13.34 7.55 -4.39
N PHE A 203 12.94 7.72 -5.64
CA PHE A 203 12.45 6.64 -6.51
C PHE A 203 13.16 6.77 -7.85
N LYS A 204 14.13 5.89 -8.12
CA LYS A 204 14.90 5.85 -9.36
C LYS A 204 14.59 4.56 -10.12
N THR A 205 14.59 4.63 -11.43
CA THR A 205 14.24 3.51 -12.31
C THR A 205 15.32 3.32 -13.36
N ASN A 206 15.48 2.09 -13.84
CA ASN A 206 16.35 1.73 -14.96
C ASN A 206 17.80 2.22 -14.76
N GLN A 207 18.28 2.07 -13.52
CA GLN A 207 19.65 2.46 -13.17
C GLN A 207 20.65 1.40 -13.62
N PRO A 208 21.89 1.78 -13.97
CA PRO A 208 22.96 0.82 -14.15
C PRO A 208 23.17 0.00 -12.88
N LEU A 209 23.15 -1.33 -13.00
CA LEU A 209 23.37 -2.27 -11.89
C LEU A 209 24.64 -3.06 -12.13
N SER A 210 25.37 -3.39 -11.06
CA SER A 210 26.52 -4.30 -11.16
C SER A 210 26.06 -5.72 -11.49
N LYS A 211 26.92 -6.51 -12.17
CA LYS A 211 26.62 -7.92 -12.47
C LYS A 211 26.30 -8.76 -11.23
N ASN A 212 26.90 -8.41 -10.09
CA ASN A 212 26.76 -9.14 -8.83
C ASN A 212 25.82 -8.44 -7.85
N GLN A 213 24.94 -7.54 -8.33
CA GLN A 213 24.04 -6.74 -7.47
C GLN A 213 23.21 -7.60 -6.53
N PHE A 214 22.74 -8.74 -6.98
CA PHE A 214 21.85 -9.64 -6.23
C PHE A 214 22.54 -10.95 -5.84
N THR A 215 23.88 -10.96 -5.79
CA THR A 215 24.66 -12.16 -5.49
C THR A 215 25.25 -12.07 -4.09
N PHE A 216 25.01 -13.09 -3.27
CA PHE A 216 25.74 -13.26 -2.02
C PHE A 216 27.16 -13.77 -2.29
N VAL A 217 28.15 -13.10 -1.73
CA VAL A 217 29.57 -13.47 -1.88
C VAL A 217 30.13 -13.81 -0.50
N ALA A 218 30.21 -15.11 -0.20
CA ALA A 218 30.63 -15.60 1.12
C ALA A 218 32.03 -15.10 1.57
N SER A 219 32.96 -14.90 0.63
CA SER A 219 34.30 -14.39 0.94
C SER A 219 34.33 -12.97 1.51
N LYS A 220 33.25 -12.21 1.42
CA LYS A 220 33.11 -10.90 2.07
C LYS A 220 32.81 -11.00 3.56
N TYR A 221 32.46 -12.20 4.06
CA TYR A 221 32.01 -12.46 5.40
C TYR A 221 32.82 -13.59 6.08
N PRO A 222 34.17 -13.50 6.12
CA PRO A 222 35.03 -14.63 6.52
C PRO A 222 34.90 -15.01 8.00
N LYS A 223 34.37 -14.09 8.84
CA LYS A 223 34.21 -14.30 10.27
C LYS A 223 32.77 -14.64 10.66
N TYR A 224 31.82 -14.54 9.69
CA TYR A 224 30.40 -14.72 9.99
C TYR A 224 30.04 -16.20 10.08
N TYR A 225 29.21 -16.52 11.04
CA TYR A 225 28.56 -17.82 11.09
C TYR A 225 27.54 -17.93 9.94
N ILE A 226 27.64 -19.01 9.18
CA ILE A 226 26.74 -19.26 8.04
C ILE A 226 25.70 -20.30 8.48
N ASN A 227 24.49 -19.83 8.77
CA ASN A 227 23.35 -20.65 9.12
C ASN A 227 22.54 -20.99 7.87
N LYS A 228 22.33 -22.29 7.60
CA LYS A 228 21.56 -22.74 6.45
C LYS A 228 20.25 -23.36 6.94
N LEU A 229 19.14 -22.75 6.57
CA LEU A 229 17.79 -23.25 6.82
C LEU A 229 17.31 -23.97 5.54
N ASP A 230 17.09 -25.28 5.65
CA ASP A 230 16.62 -26.14 4.55
C ASP A 230 15.11 -26.02 4.31
#